data_4df82a984daad9db278fe05bba741ef0
#
_entry.id   4df82a984daad9db278fe05bba741ef0
#
_cell.length_a   1.000
_cell.length_b   1.000
_cell.length_c   1.000
_cell.angle_alpha   90.00
_cell.angle_beta   90.00
_cell.angle_gamma   90.00
#
_symmetry.space_group_name_H-M   'P 1'
#
loop_
_entity.id
_entity.type
_entity.pdbx_description
1 polymer ?
#
loop_
_entity_poly.entity_id
_entity_poly.type
_entity_poly.pdbx_seq_one_letter_code
_entity_poly.pdbx_strand_id
1 'polypeptide(L)'
;MPTTGIRPTILSMAGYVPGEQINDTDVVKLNTNENPYPPSPKVFEAVRAVLTSDKLRKYPQPFGDSFRKVASRVLGIDPDSILIGNGSDDILTILTRAFVPEGGTIASLAPSYILYKSLAEIQGATFETVPFTADWQLPTEWPIAGSHLTFLANPNSPSGTAIRLPEIERLAAQTGGPLVLDEAYADFAEWNGLKLVARVKNLIVTRTMSKYYALAGVRFGFAVADPATVRELNKVKDSYNCDVLSLAAATAAIDDQAFYADLRSRLIATRGRLSVALAELGFHVTPSQANFVWCRRTDRPVKPIYEELKRRKILIRYMNYPDYGEGLRISVGTPAEVERLLRELKAIV
;
A
#
# COMPACT_ATOMS: atom_id res chain seq x y z
N MET A 1 2.61 6.54 36.49
CA MET A 1 1.27 6.13 36.90
C MET A 1 0.54 5.67 35.66
N PRO A 2 -0.08 4.51 35.63
CA PRO A 2 -0.86 4.13 34.48
C PRO A 2 -1.99 5.15 34.30
N THR A 3 -2.13 5.66 33.09
CA THR A 3 -3.28 6.48 32.71
C THR A 3 -4.53 5.61 32.83
N THR A 4 -5.34 5.88 33.85
CA THR A 4 -6.52 5.09 34.15
C THR A 4 -7.49 5.13 32.96
N GLY A 5 -7.93 3.95 32.50
CA GLY A 5 -8.91 3.80 31.43
C GLY A 5 -8.36 3.48 30.02
N ILE A 6 -7.06 3.55 29.77
CA ILE A 6 -6.48 3.05 28.51
C ILE A 6 -6.31 1.54 28.60
N ARG A 7 -6.72 0.83 27.54
CA ARG A 7 -6.57 -0.63 27.47
C ARG A 7 -5.10 -1.05 27.59
N PRO A 8 -4.78 -2.13 28.33
CA PRO A 8 -3.39 -2.61 28.49
C PRO A 8 -2.68 -2.89 27.17
N THR A 9 -3.40 -3.42 26.19
CA THR A 9 -2.87 -3.66 24.82
C THR A 9 -2.37 -2.40 24.13
N ILE A 10 -3.06 -1.28 24.33
CA ILE A 10 -2.65 0.02 23.78
C ILE A 10 -1.40 0.58 24.50
N LEU A 11 -1.33 0.36 25.84
CA LEU A 11 -0.16 0.81 26.61
C LEU A 11 1.13 0.04 26.26
N SER A 12 0.99 -1.22 25.84
CA SER A 12 2.14 -2.10 25.52
C SER A 12 2.60 -2.02 24.07
N MET A 13 1.74 -1.54 23.14
CA MET A 13 2.10 -1.48 21.72
C MET A 13 3.10 -0.35 21.40
N ALA A 14 4.01 -0.61 20.46
CA ALA A 14 4.97 0.39 20.02
C ALA A 14 4.39 1.49 19.10
N GLY A 15 3.19 1.27 18.54
CA GLY A 15 2.60 2.15 17.53
C GLY A 15 3.34 2.09 16.17
N TYR A 16 2.71 2.66 15.16
CA TYR A 16 3.30 2.76 13.83
C TYR A 16 4.30 3.93 13.76
N VAL A 17 5.51 3.67 13.28
CA VAL A 17 6.54 4.69 13.04
C VAL A 17 6.57 5.04 11.55
N PRO A 18 6.09 6.22 11.15
CA PRO A 18 6.12 6.65 9.75
C PRO A 18 7.55 6.82 9.23
N GLY A 19 7.70 6.85 7.91
CA GLY A 19 8.97 7.23 7.29
C GLY A 19 9.34 8.67 7.62
N GLU A 20 10.65 8.92 7.72
CA GLU A 20 11.18 10.24 8.04
C GLU A 20 10.69 11.30 7.03
N GLN A 21 10.28 12.44 7.55
CA GLN A 21 9.86 13.62 6.80
C GLN A 21 10.86 14.75 7.08
N ILE A 22 11.56 15.23 6.05
CA ILE A 22 12.47 16.37 6.15
C ILE A 22 11.92 17.49 5.27
N ASN A 23 11.68 18.65 5.87
CA ASN A 23 11.22 19.87 5.19
C ASN A 23 12.43 20.68 4.69
N ASP A 24 13.19 20.11 3.75
CA ASP A 24 14.30 20.79 3.07
C ASP A 24 14.12 20.62 1.56
N THR A 25 14.21 21.69 0.81
CA THR A 25 13.94 21.72 -0.64
C THR A 25 15.01 21.01 -1.47
N ASP A 26 16.21 20.74 -0.92
CA ASP A 26 17.31 20.04 -1.59
C ASP A 26 17.39 18.54 -1.24
N VAL A 27 16.34 17.99 -0.65
CA VAL A 27 16.29 16.57 -0.29
C VAL A 27 15.69 15.75 -1.44
N VAL A 28 16.39 14.69 -1.85
CA VAL A 28 15.84 13.63 -2.70
C VAL A 28 15.11 12.62 -1.82
N LYS A 29 13.79 12.58 -1.91
CA LYS A 29 12.92 11.77 -1.05
C LYS A 29 12.49 10.48 -1.73
N LEU A 30 13.18 9.37 -1.44
CA LEU A 30 12.94 8.03 -2.00
C LEU A 30 12.64 6.98 -0.91
N ASN A 31 11.96 7.35 0.17
CA ASN A 31 11.77 6.50 1.35
C ASN A 31 10.32 6.04 1.62
N THR A 32 9.30 6.68 1.06
CA THR A 32 7.88 6.46 1.39
C THR A 32 7.01 6.04 0.21
N ASN A 33 7.64 5.66 -0.91
CA ASN A 33 6.95 5.13 -2.10
C ASN A 33 5.88 6.09 -2.66
N GLU A 34 6.12 7.40 -2.57
CA GLU A 34 5.30 8.40 -3.24
C GLU A 34 5.56 8.37 -4.74
N ASN A 35 4.60 8.83 -5.53
CA ASN A 35 4.79 9.04 -6.95
C ASN A 35 5.65 10.30 -7.14
N PRO A 36 6.76 10.27 -7.91
CA PRO A 36 7.62 11.44 -8.10
C PRO A 36 7.01 12.48 -9.07
N TYR A 37 5.90 12.16 -9.71
CA TYR A 37 5.20 13.05 -10.61
C TYR A 37 3.94 13.61 -9.96
N PRO A 38 3.53 14.85 -10.34
CA PRO A 38 2.27 15.43 -9.86
C PRO A 38 1.06 14.64 -10.36
N PRO A 39 -0.10 14.74 -9.69
CA PRO A 39 -1.35 14.20 -10.21
C PRO A 39 -1.81 14.92 -11.48
N SER A 40 -2.78 14.33 -12.20
CA SER A 40 -3.37 14.90 -13.40
C SER A 40 -3.88 16.34 -13.17
N PRO A 41 -3.73 17.23 -14.15
CA PRO A 41 -4.33 18.58 -14.11
C PRO A 41 -5.84 18.56 -13.82
N LYS A 42 -6.57 17.54 -14.30
CA LYS A 42 -8.02 17.37 -14.05
C LYS A 42 -8.35 17.23 -12.56
N VAL A 43 -7.40 16.72 -11.75
CA VAL A 43 -7.56 16.65 -10.29
C VAL A 43 -7.66 18.06 -9.71
N PHE A 44 -6.78 18.96 -10.10
CA PHE A 44 -6.79 20.35 -9.60
C PHE A 44 -8.05 21.08 -10.04
N GLU A 45 -8.53 20.85 -11.26
CA GLU A 45 -9.77 21.41 -11.77
C GLU A 45 -10.98 20.93 -10.96
N ALA A 46 -11.08 19.62 -10.72
CA ALA A 46 -12.15 19.00 -9.94
C ALA A 46 -12.16 19.52 -8.47
N VAL A 47 -11.00 19.62 -7.85
CA VAL A 47 -10.87 20.18 -6.48
C VAL A 47 -11.30 21.64 -6.46
N ARG A 48 -10.85 22.47 -7.40
CA ARG A 48 -11.28 23.88 -7.49
C ARG A 48 -12.78 24.02 -7.67
N ALA A 49 -13.41 23.15 -8.46
CA ALA A 49 -14.84 23.18 -8.73
C ALA A 49 -15.70 22.93 -7.47
N VAL A 50 -15.16 22.22 -6.47
CA VAL A 50 -15.88 21.96 -5.20
C VAL A 50 -15.47 22.91 -4.06
N LEU A 51 -14.49 23.77 -4.27
CA LEU A 51 -14.09 24.82 -3.30
C LEU A 51 -15.11 25.95 -3.28
N THR A 52 -16.35 25.66 -2.91
CA THR A 52 -17.43 26.62 -2.75
C THR A 52 -17.98 26.58 -1.33
N SER A 53 -18.51 27.72 -0.84
CA SER A 53 -19.13 27.78 0.48
C SER A 53 -20.29 26.78 0.64
N ASP A 54 -21.05 26.53 -0.42
CA ASP A 54 -22.16 25.58 -0.37
C ASP A 54 -21.69 24.12 -0.25
N LYS A 55 -20.61 23.74 -0.90
CA LYS A 55 -20.06 22.39 -0.82
C LYS A 55 -19.35 22.13 0.52
N LEU A 56 -18.55 23.11 1.01
CA LEU A 56 -17.78 22.94 2.23
C LEU A 56 -18.62 22.93 3.50
N ARG A 57 -19.79 23.58 3.52
CA ARG A 57 -20.69 23.62 4.69
C ARG A 57 -21.64 22.41 4.81
N LYS A 58 -21.65 21.51 3.82
CA LYS A 58 -22.51 20.32 3.79
C LYS A 58 -21.70 19.04 3.87
N TYR A 59 -22.28 18.01 4.49
CA TYR A 59 -21.68 16.69 4.48
C TYR A 59 -21.52 16.15 3.04
N PRO A 60 -20.42 15.42 2.76
CA PRO A 60 -20.21 14.77 1.45
C PRO A 60 -21.15 13.56 1.26
N GLN A 61 -21.05 12.93 0.08
CA GLN A 61 -21.75 11.68 -0.21
C GLN A 61 -21.26 10.54 0.71
N PRO A 62 -22.14 9.91 1.52
CA PRO A 62 -21.72 8.91 2.52
C PRO A 62 -21.12 7.64 1.91
N PHE A 63 -21.53 7.27 0.69
CA PHE A 63 -21.04 6.09 -0.01
C PHE A 63 -20.13 6.42 -1.19
N GLY A 64 -19.87 7.70 -1.47
CA GLY A 64 -19.02 8.14 -2.58
C GLY A 64 -19.56 7.77 -3.96
N ASP A 65 -20.86 7.95 -4.19
CA ASP A 65 -21.54 7.50 -5.41
C ASP A 65 -20.92 8.05 -6.70
N SER A 66 -20.40 9.28 -6.67
CA SER A 66 -19.68 9.87 -7.79
C SER A 66 -18.42 9.07 -8.14
N PHE A 67 -17.61 8.72 -7.15
CA PHE A 67 -16.42 7.89 -7.33
C PHE A 67 -16.81 6.47 -7.79
N ARG A 68 -17.74 5.82 -7.09
CA ARG A 68 -18.19 4.45 -7.38
C ARG A 68 -18.67 4.31 -8.83
N LYS A 69 -19.44 5.28 -9.33
CA LYS A 69 -19.93 5.31 -10.71
C LYS A 69 -18.80 5.37 -11.73
N VAL A 70 -17.80 6.23 -11.50
CA VAL A 70 -16.66 6.38 -12.42
C VAL A 70 -15.74 5.16 -12.32
N ALA A 71 -15.41 4.72 -11.10
CA ALA A 71 -14.58 3.54 -10.85
C ALA A 71 -15.19 2.26 -11.47
N SER A 72 -16.51 2.07 -11.33
CA SER A 72 -17.25 0.98 -11.96
C SER A 72 -17.05 0.96 -13.48
N ARG A 73 -17.22 2.08 -14.13
CA ARG A 73 -17.03 2.21 -15.59
C ARG A 73 -15.59 1.94 -16.02
N VAL A 74 -14.62 2.50 -15.29
CA VAL A 74 -13.18 2.38 -15.63
C VAL A 74 -12.65 0.97 -15.37
N LEU A 75 -13.04 0.36 -14.26
CA LEU A 75 -12.50 -0.93 -13.81
C LEU A 75 -13.34 -2.12 -14.29
N GLY A 76 -14.53 -1.88 -14.81
CA GLY A 76 -15.46 -2.94 -15.27
C GLY A 76 -15.99 -3.79 -14.11
N ILE A 77 -16.29 -3.18 -12.96
CA ILE A 77 -16.80 -3.82 -11.75
C ILE A 77 -18.16 -3.24 -11.35
N ASP A 78 -18.94 -4.00 -10.60
CA ASP A 78 -20.23 -3.53 -10.06
C ASP A 78 -19.98 -2.38 -9.08
N PRO A 79 -20.67 -1.21 -9.22
CA PRO A 79 -20.55 -0.11 -8.27
C PRO A 79 -20.90 -0.52 -6.82
N ASP A 80 -21.81 -1.49 -6.64
CA ASP A 80 -22.17 -1.99 -5.32
C ASP A 80 -21.10 -2.90 -4.69
N SER A 81 -20.11 -3.30 -5.46
CA SER A 81 -18.90 -3.97 -4.97
C SER A 81 -17.86 -3.02 -4.41
N ILE A 82 -18.04 -1.69 -4.46
CA ILE A 82 -17.03 -0.71 -4.09
C ILE A 82 -17.34 -0.09 -2.72
N LEU A 83 -16.39 -0.22 -1.78
CA LEU A 83 -16.35 0.49 -0.50
C LEU A 83 -15.29 1.59 -0.56
N ILE A 84 -15.61 2.83 -0.19
CA ILE A 84 -14.63 3.93 -0.10
C ILE A 84 -14.06 4.07 1.32
N GLY A 85 -12.83 4.58 1.43
CA GLY A 85 -12.15 4.83 2.71
C GLY A 85 -11.19 6.03 2.66
N ASN A 86 -10.88 6.56 3.83
CA ASN A 86 -9.89 7.62 4.01
C ASN A 86 -8.45 7.07 3.91
N GLY A 87 -8.10 6.61 2.72
CA GLY A 87 -6.92 5.80 2.42
C GLY A 87 -7.19 4.30 2.59
N SER A 88 -6.28 3.47 2.07
CA SER A 88 -6.36 2.02 2.27
C SER A 88 -6.25 1.62 3.75
N ASP A 89 -5.55 2.40 4.56
CA ASP A 89 -5.38 2.14 6.00
C ASP A 89 -6.74 2.18 6.74
N ASP A 90 -7.63 3.10 6.38
CA ASP A 90 -9.01 3.16 6.88
C ASP A 90 -9.80 1.90 6.46
N ILE A 91 -9.67 1.48 5.21
CA ILE A 91 -10.27 0.24 4.71
C ILE A 91 -9.78 -0.97 5.52
N LEU A 92 -8.47 -1.12 5.74
CA LEU A 92 -7.90 -2.21 6.53
C LEU A 92 -8.42 -2.21 7.96
N THR A 93 -8.62 -1.01 8.55
CA THR A 93 -9.22 -0.84 9.88
C THR A 93 -10.69 -1.30 9.90
N ILE A 94 -11.48 -0.90 8.90
CA ILE A 94 -12.89 -1.31 8.75
C ILE A 94 -12.98 -2.84 8.64
N LEU A 95 -12.13 -3.46 7.81
CA LEU A 95 -12.09 -4.91 7.63
C LEU A 95 -11.71 -5.63 8.94
N THR A 96 -10.70 -5.13 9.65
CA THR A 96 -10.30 -5.69 10.94
C THR A 96 -11.45 -5.67 11.94
N ARG A 97 -12.14 -4.54 12.07
CA ARG A 97 -13.30 -4.40 12.98
C ARG A 97 -14.48 -5.28 12.58
N ALA A 98 -14.70 -5.48 11.28
CA ALA A 98 -15.84 -6.23 10.78
C ALA A 98 -15.67 -7.75 10.94
N PHE A 99 -14.46 -8.26 10.74
CA PHE A 99 -14.23 -9.70 10.65
C PHE A 99 -13.53 -10.32 11.84
N VAL A 100 -12.84 -9.53 12.67
CA VAL A 100 -12.00 -10.08 13.73
C VAL A 100 -12.60 -9.78 15.11
N PRO A 101 -13.10 -10.79 15.84
CA PRO A 101 -13.55 -10.61 17.22
C PRO A 101 -12.35 -10.34 18.15
N GLU A 102 -12.62 -9.85 19.35
CA GLU A 102 -11.62 -9.78 20.41
C GLU A 102 -11.06 -11.19 20.69
N GLY A 103 -9.73 -11.31 20.80
CA GLY A 103 -9.05 -12.61 20.90
C GLY A 103 -9.00 -13.43 19.60
N GLY A 104 -9.55 -12.91 18.50
CA GLY A 104 -9.46 -13.54 17.18
C GLY A 104 -8.05 -13.53 16.61
N THR A 105 -7.85 -14.15 15.43
CA THR A 105 -6.55 -14.28 14.77
C THR A 105 -6.54 -13.58 13.43
N ILE A 106 -5.51 -12.76 13.20
CA ILE A 106 -5.16 -12.17 11.90
C ILE A 106 -3.88 -12.85 11.41
N ALA A 107 -3.90 -13.32 10.17
CA ALA A 107 -2.74 -13.95 9.53
C ALA A 107 -2.12 -13.03 8.45
N SER A 108 -0.80 -13.10 8.30
CA SER A 108 -0.08 -12.47 7.18
C SER A 108 1.23 -13.19 6.89
N LEU A 109 1.77 -12.98 5.70
CA LEU A 109 3.17 -13.32 5.42
C LEU A 109 4.11 -12.27 6.02
N ALA A 110 5.33 -12.67 6.37
CA ALA A 110 6.36 -11.80 6.89
C ALA A 110 7.68 -11.97 6.10
N PRO A 111 8.46 -10.87 5.93
CA PRO A 111 8.10 -9.49 6.26
C PRO A 111 7.12 -8.87 5.25
N SER A 112 6.15 -8.10 5.75
CA SER A 112 5.16 -7.42 4.93
C SER A 112 4.82 -6.05 5.53
N TYR A 113 3.65 -5.50 5.23
CA TYR A 113 3.24 -4.18 5.70
C TYR A 113 3.00 -4.17 7.22
N ILE A 114 3.77 -3.37 7.92
CA ILE A 114 3.81 -3.34 9.40
C ILE A 114 2.47 -2.95 10.05
N LEU A 115 1.60 -2.24 9.33
CA LEU A 115 0.29 -1.83 9.84
C LEU A 115 -0.59 -3.03 10.22
N TYR A 116 -0.46 -4.17 9.55
CA TYR A 116 -1.27 -5.37 9.84
C TYR A 116 -1.14 -5.81 11.30
N LYS A 117 0.10 -5.81 11.81
CA LYS A 117 0.38 -6.09 13.23
C LYS A 117 -0.28 -5.08 14.15
N SER A 118 -0.15 -3.78 13.84
CA SER A 118 -0.73 -2.72 14.65
C SER A 118 -2.26 -2.81 14.70
N LEU A 119 -2.91 -3.18 13.59
CA LEU A 119 -4.36 -3.40 13.55
C LEU A 119 -4.78 -4.57 14.43
N ALA A 120 -4.04 -5.67 14.43
CA ALA A 120 -4.29 -6.81 15.31
C ALA A 120 -4.16 -6.40 16.80
N GLU A 121 -3.08 -5.71 17.16
CA GLU A 121 -2.84 -5.22 18.52
C GLU A 121 -3.97 -4.27 18.98
N ILE A 122 -4.41 -3.33 18.14
CA ILE A 122 -5.51 -2.41 18.44
C ILE A 122 -6.83 -3.17 18.63
N GLN A 123 -7.08 -4.19 17.82
CA GLN A 123 -8.28 -5.03 17.90
C GLN A 123 -8.28 -5.93 19.13
N GLY A 124 -7.13 -6.19 19.76
CA GLY A 124 -6.98 -7.20 20.81
C GLY A 124 -6.94 -8.62 20.24
N ALA A 125 -6.47 -8.75 19.00
CA ALA A 125 -6.36 -10.00 18.27
C ALA A 125 -4.92 -10.51 18.27
N THR A 126 -4.75 -11.83 18.06
CA THR A 126 -3.45 -12.46 17.81
C THR A 126 -3.02 -12.15 16.37
N PHE A 127 -1.75 -11.81 16.19
CA PHE A 127 -1.15 -11.64 14.87
C PHE A 127 -0.18 -12.80 14.60
N GLU A 128 -0.53 -13.65 13.65
CA GLU A 128 0.27 -14.80 13.26
C GLU A 128 0.91 -14.57 11.90
N THR A 129 2.19 -14.92 11.78
CA THR A 129 2.92 -14.74 10.52
C THR A 129 3.68 -15.99 10.13
N VAL A 130 3.73 -16.24 8.83
CA VAL A 130 4.62 -17.24 8.22
C VAL A 130 5.63 -16.50 7.34
N PRO A 131 6.93 -16.85 7.41
CA PRO A 131 7.93 -16.22 6.55
C PRO A 131 7.70 -16.60 5.08
N PHE A 132 7.98 -15.65 4.17
CA PHE A 132 8.18 -16.00 2.77
C PHE A 132 9.36 -16.98 2.64
N THR A 133 9.46 -17.70 1.52
CA THR A 133 10.73 -18.39 1.20
C THR A 133 11.87 -17.38 0.96
N ALA A 134 13.11 -17.86 0.93
CA ALA A 134 14.28 -16.97 0.76
C ALA A 134 14.25 -16.14 -0.54
N ASP A 135 13.55 -16.62 -1.55
CA ASP A 135 13.30 -15.96 -2.84
C ASP A 135 11.93 -15.26 -2.93
N TRP A 136 11.31 -15.00 -1.79
CA TRP A 136 10.05 -14.28 -1.65
C TRP A 136 8.84 -14.97 -2.30
N GLN A 137 8.84 -16.30 -2.34
CA GLN A 137 7.69 -17.09 -2.79
C GLN A 137 6.81 -17.49 -1.60
N LEU A 138 5.63 -18.05 -1.90
CA LEU A 138 4.72 -18.59 -0.90
C LEU A 138 5.31 -19.83 -0.22
N PRO A 139 5.29 -19.90 1.13
CA PRO A 139 5.65 -21.11 1.84
C PRO A 139 4.55 -22.17 1.76
N THR A 140 4.90 -23.42 2.03
CA THR A 140 3.95 -24.56 2.02
C THR A 140 2.94 -24.49 3.17
N GLU A 141 3.33 -23.92 4.29
CA GLU A 141 2.51 -23.78 5.50
C GLU A 141 1.46 -22.65 5.41
N TRP A 142 1.46 -21.93 4.32
CA TRP A 142 0.49 -20.87 4.08
C TRP A 142 -0.72 -21.37 3.28
N PRO A 143 -1.97 -21.01 3.62
CA PRO A 143 -2.41 -20.08 4.66
C PRO A 143 -2.50 -20.69 6.07
N ILE A 144 -2.58 -19.85 7.10
CA ILE A 144 -2.79 -20.27 8.49
C ILE A 144 -4.26 -20.68 8.68
N ALA A 145 -4.49 -21.93 9.06
CA ALA A 145 -5.83 -22.43 9.29
C ALA A 145 -6.50 -21.74 10.49
N GLY A 146 -7.80 -21.46 10.38
CA GLY A 146 -8.59 -20.86 11.46
C GLY A 146 -8.39 -19.36 11.66
N SER A 147 -7.62 -18.68 10.83
CA SER A 147 -7.53 -17.21 10.87
C SER A 147 -8.87 -16.56 10.50
N HIS A 148 -9.27 -15.54 11.28
CA HIS A 148 -10.50 -14.78 11.04
C HIS A 148 -10.35 -13.80 9.86
N LEU A 149 -9.13 -13.35 9.61
CA LEU A 149 -8.79 -12.45 8.52
C LEU A 149 -7.35 -12.72 8.08
N THR A 150 -7.12 -12.77 6.78
CA THR A 150 -5.78 -12.97 6.20
C THR A 150 -5.42 -11.78 5.34
N PHE A 151 -4.32 -11.09 5.67
CA PHE A 151 -3.75 -10.01 4.83
C PHE A 151 -2.67 -10.55 3.91
N LEU A 152 -2.73 -10.19 2.64
CA LEU A 152 -1.74 -10.51 1.62
C LEU A 152 -1.44 -9.27 0.78
N ALA A 153 -0.30 -8.62 1.03
CA ALA A 153 0.15 -7.52 0.17
C ALA A 153 0.64 -8.05 -1.18
N ASN A 154 0.09 -7.54 -2.27
CA ASN A 154 0.45 -7.98 -3.62
C ASN A 154 0.40 -6.84 -4.65
N PRO A 155 1.55 -6.28 -5.09
CA PRO A 155 2.93 -6.61 -4.72
C PRO A 155 3.28 -6.37 -3.25
N ASN A 156 4.12 -7.25 -2.70
CA ASN A 156 4.53 -7.16 -1.30
C ASN A 156 5.49 -5.97 -1.03
N SER A 157 5.46 -5.45 0.15
CA SER A 157 6.46 -4.50 0.66
C SER A 157 7.14 -5.12 1.91
N PRO A 158 8.49 -5.28 1.93
CA PRO A 158 9.47 -4.49 1.17
C PRO A 158 9.95 -5.10 -0.14
N SER A 159 9.65 -6.38 -0.47
CA SER A 159 10.28 -7.09 -1.58
C SER A 159 9.93 -6.54 -2.97
N GLY A 160 8.71 -6.03 -3.16
CA GLY A 160 8.16 -5.67 -4.46
C GLY A 160 7.69 -6.86 -5.29
N THR A 161 7.82 -8.08 -4.79
CA THR A 161 7.40 -9.32 -5.48
C THR A 161 5.88 -9.45 -5.56
N ALA A 162 5.39 -10.08 -6.61
CA ALA A 162 3.96 -10.31 -6.81
C ALA A 162 3.64 -11.79 -7.00
N ILE A 163 2.63 -12.25 -6.28
CA ILE A 163 2.08 -13.60 -6.36
C ILE A 163 1.11 -13.66 -7.53
N ARG A 164 1.12 -14.78 -8.27
CA ARG A 164 0.27 -14.94 -9.46
C ARG A 164 -1.19 -15.22 -9.10
N LEU A 165 -2.10 -14.79 -9.98
CA LEU A 165 -3.55 -14.90 -9.74
C LEU A 165 -4.05 -16.31 -9.42
N PRO A 166 -3.59 -17.41 -10.09
CA PRO A 166 -4.02 -18.75 -9.73
C PRO A 166 -3.66 -19.15 -8.29
N GLU A 167 -2.52 -18.68 -7.79
CA GLU A 167 -2.10 -18.95 -6.41
C GLU A 167 -2.97 -18.18 -5.41
N ILE A 168 -3.32 -16.92 -5.73
CA ILE A 168 -4.25 -16.11 -4.92
C ILE A 168 -5.62 -16.77 -4.83
N GLU A 169 -6.15 -17.28 -5.95
CA GLU A 169 -7.42 -17.99 -6.00
C GLU A 169 -7.39 -19.27 -5.17
N ARG A 170 -6.31 -20.05 -5.28
CA ARG A 170 -6.09 -21.23 -4.46
C ARG A 170 -6.01 -20.89 -2.96
N LEU A 171 -5.29 -19.85 -2.60
CA LEU A 171 -5.18 -19.40 -1.22
C LEU A 171 -6.53 -18.97 -0.63
N ALA A 172 -7.30 -18.18 -1.38
CA ALA A 172 -8.63 -17.76 -0.95
C ALA A 172 -9.57 -18.96 -0.65
N ALA A 173 -9.44 -20.04 -1.41
CA ALA A 173 -10.20 -21.28 -1.17
C ALA A 173 -9.74 -22.04 0.10
N GLN A 174 -8.57 -21.75 0.63
CA GLN A 174 -7.99 -22.42 1.80
C GLN A 174 -8.07 -21.59 3.09
N THR A 175 -8.36 -20.29 3.01
CA THR A 175 -8.54 -19.44 4.20
C THR A 175 -9.89 -19.71 4.85
N GLY A 176 -9.91 -19.76 6.18
CA GLY A 176 -11.17 -19.88 6.96
C GLY A 176 -12.02 -18.62 6.94
N GLY A 177 -11.39 -17.45 6.94
CA GLY A 177 -12.01 -16.14 6.82
C GLY A 177 -11.68 -15.47 5.47
N PRO A 178 -12.02 -14.17 5.30
CA PRO A 178 -11.67 -13.43 4.10
C PRO A 178 -10.17 -13.33 3.85
N LEU A 179 -9.78 -13.44 2.57
CA LEU A 179 -8.46 -13.07 2.08
C LEU A 179 -8.51 -11.62 1.60
N VAL A 180 -7.79 -10.73 2.28
CA VAL A 180 -7.62 -9.34 1.88
C VAL A 180 -6.36 -9.22 1.03
N LEU A 181 -6.55 -9.04 -0.27
CA LEU A 181 -5.48 -8.76 -1.20
C LEU A 181 -5.20 -7.25 -1.20
N ASP A 182 -4.14 -6.85 -0.49
CA ASP A 182 -3.73 -5.45 -0.43
C ASP A 182 -2.91 -5.10 -1.67
N GLU A 183 -3.58 -4.44 -2.60
CA GLU A 183 -3.06 -4.08 -3.90
C GLU A 183 -2.62 -2.60 -3.97
N ALA A 184 -2.00 -2.08 -2.91
CA ALA A 184 -1.49 -0.71 -2.89
C ALA A 184 -0.51 -0.39 -4.04
N TYR A 185 0.13 -1.38 -4.62
CA TYR A 185 1.12 -1.23 -5.69
C TYR A 185 0.74 -1.93 -7.01
N ALA A 186 -0.42 -2.57 -7.09
CA ALA A 186 -0.79 -3.43 -8.21
C ALA A 186 -0.95 -2.68 -9.55
N ASP A 187 -1.17 -1.37 -9.53
CA ASP A 187 -1.20 -0.57 -10.75
C ASP A 187 0.16 -0.48 -11.47
N PHE A 188 1.27 -0.82 -10.78
CA PHE A 188 2.61 -0.95 -11.37
C PHE A 188 2.95 -2.38 -11.79
N ALA A 189 2.13 -3.35 -11.41
CA ALA A 189 2.33 -4.77 -11.70
C ALA A 189 1.76 -5.17 -13.08
N GLU A 190 2.13 -6.38 -13.52
CA GLU A 190 1.63 -6.97 -14.76
C GLU A 190 0.19 -7.50 -14.62
N TRP A 191 -0.21 -7.85 -13.40
CA TRP A 191 -1.54 -8.40 -13.09
C TRP A 191 -2.08 -7.84 -11.77
N ASN A 192 -3.39 -7.95 -11.58
CA ASN A 192 -4.09 -7.59 -10.35
C ASN A 192 -5.32 -8.47 -10.14
N GLY A 193 -5.81 -8.53 -8.90
CA GLY A 193 -6.88 -9.42 -8.47
C GLY A 193 -8.29 -8.86 -8.60
N LEU A 194 -8.51 -7.64 -9.10
CA LEU A 194 -9.85 -7.03 -9.13
C LEU A 194 -10.92 -7.92 -9.77
N LYS A 195 -10.59 -8.56 -10.90
CA LYS A 195 -11.53 -9.44 -11.60
C LYS A 195 -11.80 -10.78 -10.89
N LEU A 196 -10.96 -11.16 -9.93
CA LEU A 196 -11.17 -12.38 -9.15
C LEU A 196 -12.37 -12.25 -8.22
N VAL A 197 -12.66 -11.03 -7.72
CA VAL A 197 -13.77 -10.77 -6.77
C VAL A 197 -15.11 -11.27 -7.30
N ALA A 198 -15.34 -11.21 -8.59
CA ALA A 198 -16.59 -11.68 -9.19
C ALA A 198 -16.84 -13.19 -9.01
N ARG A 199 -15.78 -13.99 -8.83
CA ARG A 199 -15.86 -15.46 -8.71
C ARG A 199 -15.35 -16.02 -7.38
N VAL A 200 -14.58 -15.23 -6.62
CA VAL A 200 -13.99 -15.65 -5.33
C VAL A 200 -14.65 -14.83 -4.22
N LYS A 201 -15.68 -15.41 -3.59
CA LYS A 201 -16.59 -14.70 -2.69
C LYS A 201 -15.96 -14.17 -1.40
N ASN A 202 -14.93 -14.83 -0.87
CA ASN A 202 -14.21 -14.40 0.32
C ASN A 202 -12.95 -13.57 0.00
N LEU A 203 -12.76 -13.14 -1.27
CA LEU A 203 -11.69 -12.24 -1.64
C LEU A 203 -12.14 -10.78 -1.53
N ILE A 204 -11.34 -9.98 -0.85
CA ILE A 204 -11.49 -8.52 -0.77
C ILE A 204 -10.21 -7.89 -1.32
N VAL A 205 -10.32 -7.05 -2.33
CA VAL A 205 -9.17 -6.34 -2.91
C VAL A 205 -9.17 -4.91 -2.43
N THR A 206 -8.08 -4.45 -1.79
CA THR A 206 -7.92 -3.05 -1.38
C THR A 206 -7.04 -2.28 -2.35
N ARG A 207 -7.34 -1.02 -2.58
CA ARG A 207 -6.64 -0.10 -3.47
C ARG A 207 -6.43 1.26 -2.81
N THR A 208 -5.39 1.96 -3.22
CA THR A 208 -5.09 3.32 -2.74
C THR A 208 -4.86 4.27 -3.90
N MET A 209 -5.30 5.52 -3.73
CA MET A 209 -4.96 6.60 -4.66
C MET A 209 -3.58 7.22 -4.35
N SER A 210 -2.94 6.82 -3.25
CA SER A 210 -1.68 7.40 -2.76
C SER A 210 -0.46 7.15 -3.66
N LYS A 211 -0.43 6.03 -4.42
CA LYS A 211 0.77 5.58 -5.13
C LYS A 211 0.67 5.87 -6.62
N TYR A 212 -0.11 5.11 -7.35
CA TYR A 212 -0.28 5.26 -8.80
C TYR A 212 -0.84 6.62 -9.18
N TYR A 213 -1.88 7.06 -8.49
CA TYR A 213 -2.61 8.30 -8.78
C TYR A 213 -1.97 9.57 -8.16
N ALA A 214 -0.80 9.46 -7.53
CA ALA A 214 -0.06 10.58 -6.93
C ALA A 214 -0.87 11.41 -5.90
N LEU A 215 -1.79 10.78 -5.18
CA LEU A 215 -2.71 11.43 -4.23
C LEU A 215 -2.44 11.04 -2.77
N ALA A 216 -1.17 10.82 -2.39
CA ALA A 216 -0.81 10.44 -1.03
C ALA A 216 -1.31 11.43 0.04
N GLY A 217 -1.25 12.74 -0.24
CA GLY A 217 -1.74 13.80 0.65
C GLY A 217 -3.26 13.94 0.71
N VAL A 218 -3.99 13.34 -0.24
CA VAL A 218 -5.47 13.42 -0.34
C VAL A 218 -6.14 12.36 0.55
N ARG A 219 -5.43 11.29 0.92
CA ARG A 219 -5.96 10.21 1.76
C ARG A 219 -7.24 9.58 1.24
N PHE A 220 -7.19 8.97 0.07
CA PHE A 220 -8.31 8.22 -0.49
C PHE A 220 -7.91 6.81 -0.89
N GLY A 221 -8.79 5.85 -0.61
CA GLY A 221 -8.67 4.45 -1.01
C GLY A 221 -10.04 3.82 -1.21
N PHE A 222 -10.05 2.62 -1.74
CA PHE A 222 -11.28 1.84 -1.90
C PHE A 222 -11.00 0.35 -1.80
N ALA A 223 -12.03 -0.42 -1.44
CA ALA A 223 -12.02 -1.86 -1.54
C ALA A 223 -13.05 -2.34 -2.56
N VAL A 224 -12.79 -3.51 -3.12
CA VAL A 224 -13.71 -4.24 -3.99
C VAL A 224 -13.97 -5.61 -3.37
N ALA A 225 -15.24 -5.92 -3.11
CA ALA A 225 -15.69 -7.17 -2.53
C ALA A 225 -17.08 -7.57 -3.08
N ASP A 226 -17.57 -8.74 -2.68
CA ASP A 226 -18.96 -9.12 -2.97
C ASP A 226 -19.92 -8.03 -2.47
N PRO A 227 -20.96 -7.63 -3.23
CA PRO A 227 -21.90 -6.56 -2.85
C PRO A 227 -22.56 -6.78 -1.48
N ALA A 228 -22.85 -8.04 -1.10
CA ALA A 228 -23.41 -8.35 0.20
C ALA A 228 -22.40 -8.02 1.32
N THR A 229 -21.13 -8.31 1.11
CA THR A 229 -20.04 -7.93 2.04
C THR A 229 -19.92 -6.41 2.15
N VAL A 230 -19.89 -5.68 1.03
CA VAL A 230 -19.79 -4.21 1.03
C VAL A 230 -20.96 -3.56 1.78
N ARG A 231 -22.17 -4.10 1.64
CA ARG A 231 -23.33 -3.61 2.39
C ARG A 231 -23.14 -3.72 3.90
N GLU A 232 -22.55 -4.81 4.40
CA GLU A 232 -22.26 -4.99 5.82
C GLU A 232 -21.10 -4.09 6.29
N LEU A 233 -20.04 -3.97 5.50
CA LEU A 233 -18.90 -3.09 5.80
C LEU A 233 -19.30 -1.61 5.88
N ASN A 234 -20.28 -1.18 5.12
CA ASN A 234 -20.83 0.19 5.19
C ASN A 234 -21.48 0.52 6.54
N LYS A 235 -21.83 -0.48 7.37
CA LYS A 235 -22.31 -0.28 8.75
C LYS A 235 -21.18 -0.02 9.73
N VAL A 236 -19.96 -0.43 9.41
CA VAL A 236 -18.77 -0.34 10.28
C VAL A 236 -17.98 0.93 10.06
N LYS A 237 -17.96 1.45 8.81
CA LYS A 237 -17.24 2.69 8.49
C LYS A 237 -17.93 3.91 9.11
N ASP A 238 -17.16 4.99 9.31
CA ASP A 238 -17.74 6.27 9.70
C ASP A 238 -18.68 6.80 8.61
N SER A 239 -19.78 7.44 9.00
CA SER A 239 -20.86 7.85 8.09
C SER A 239 -20.37 8.70 6.92
N TYR A 240 -19.37 9.57 7.14
CA TYR A 240 -18.81 10.50 6.16
C TYR A 240 -17.28 10.46 6.18
N ASN A 241 -16.72 9.26 6.04
CA ASN A 241 -15.28 9.01 6.20
C ASN A 241 -14.37 9.63 5.12
N CYS A 242 -14.93 10.06 3.99
CA CYS A 242 -14.18 10.75 2.92
C CYS A 242 -14.74 12.14 2.70
N ASP A 243 -13.88 13.15 2.73
CA ASP A 243 -14.26 14.54 2.52
C ASP A 243 -14.56 14.85 1.03
N VAL A 244 -15.20 16.01 0.80
CA VAL A 244 -15.63 16.41 -0.54
C VAL A 244 -14.46 16.68 -1.50
N LEU A 245 -13.31 17.13 -1.01
CA LEU A 245 -12.12 17.43 -1.83
C LEU A 245 -11.44 16.13 -2.24
N SER A 246 -11.26 15.20 -1.29
CA SER A 246 -10.71 13.87 -1.53
C SER A 246 -11.54 13.09 -2.52
N LEU A 247 -12.87 13.14 -2.38
CA LEU A 247 -13.81 12.47 -3.30
C LEU A 247 -13.73 13.05 -4.72
N ALA A 248 -13.67 14.37 -4.86
CA ALA A 248 -13.52 15.03 -6.17
C ALA A 248 -12.18 14.70 -6.82
N ALA A 249 -11.08 14.78 -6.05
CA ALA A 249 -9.73 14.46 -6.52
C ALA A 249 -9.63 13.00 -6.99
N ALA A 250 -10.10 12.04 -6.19
CA ALA A 250 -10.05 10.63 -6.51
C ALA A 250 -10.91 10.30 -7.74
N THR A 251 -12.09 10.91 -7.86
CA THR A 251 -13.00 10.72 -9.02
C THR A 251 -12.35 11.21 -10.31
N ALA A 252 -11.74 12.39 -10.30
CA ALA A 252 -11.04 12.93 -11.47
C ALA A 252 -9.79 12.13 -11.83
N ALA A 253 -9.06 11.65 -10.83
CA ALA A 253 -7.85 10.86 -11.04
C ALA A 253 -8.17 9.51 -11.68
N ILE A 254 -9.13 8.75 -11.17
CA ILE A 254 -9.48 7.44 -11.75
C ILE A 254 -10.08 7.56 -13.14
N ASP A 255 -10.68 8.70 -13.49
CA ASP A 255 -11.22 8.95 -14.82
C ASP A 255 -10.14 9.22 -15.89
N ASP A 256 -8.97 9.71 -15.50
CA ASP A 256 -7.90 10.13 -16.43
C ASP A 256 -6.86 9.03 -16.68
N GLN A 257 -7.31 7.85 -17.10
CA GLN A 257 -6.47 6.66 -17.28
C GLN A 257 -5.32 6.88 -18.27
N ALA A 258 -5.52 7.68 -19.32
CA ALA A 258 -4.48 7.93 -20.32
C ALA A 258 -3.27 8.67 -19.73
N PHE A 259 -3.51 9.68 -18.87
CA PHE A 259 -2.44 10.41 -18.18
C PHE A 259 -1.61 9.49 -17.28
N TYR A 260 -2.29 8.66 -16.46
CA TYR A 260 -1.62 7.77 -15.52
C TYR A 260 -0.93 6.58 -16.20
N ALA A 261 -1.42 6.11 -17.34
CA ALA A 261 -0.75 5.07 -18.12
C ALA A 261 0.63 5.54 -18.66
N ASP A 262 0.74 6.81 -19.09
CA ASP A 262 2.03 7.40 -19.46
C ASP A 262 2.99 7.46 -18.27
N LEU A 263 2.53 7.98 -17.12
CA LEU A 263 3.35 8.02 -15.90
C LEU A 263 3.80 6.63 -15.45
N ARG A 264 2.91 5.63 -15.53
CA ARG A 264 3.25 4.23 -15.24
C ARG A 264 4.40 3.73 -16.11
N SER A 265 4.30 3.96 -17.41
CA SER A 265 5.34 3.52 -18.36
C SER A 265 6.71 4.13 -18.05
N ARG A 266 6.74 5.42 -17.74
CA ARG A 266 7.96 6.15 -17.33
C ARG A 266 8.53 5.62 -16.02
N LEU A 267 7.67 5.34 -15.02
CA LEU A 267 8.06 4.78 -13.73
C LEU A 267 8.65 3.37 -13.89
N ILE A 268 8.00 2.50 -14.65
CA ILE A 268 8.48 1.13 -14.91
C ILE A 268 9.83 1.16 -15.63
N ALA A 269 10.01 2.02 -16.63
CA ALA A 269 11.28 2.19 -17.33
C ALA A 269 12.39 2.66 -16.38
N THR A 270 12.08 3.62 -15.49
CA THR A 270 13.04 4.13 -14.49
C THR A 270 13.36 3.07 -13.44
N ARG A 271 12.37 2.27 -12.98
CA ARG A 271 12.59 1.12 -12.10
C ARG A 271 13.57 0.12 -12.70
N GLY A 272 13.40 -0.21 -13.98
CA GLY A 272 14.30 -1.14 -14.68
C GLY A 272 15.75 -0.63 -14.71
N ARG A 273 15.96 0.64 -15.08
CA ARG A 273 17.30 1.27 -15.06
C ARG A 273 17.92 1.30 -13.66
N LEU A 274 17.14 1.68 -12.65
CA LEU A 274 17.59 1.67 -11.25
C LEU A 274 18.03 0.26 -10.81
N SER A 275 17.24 -0.76 -11.13
CA SER A 275 17.55 -2.16 -10.78
C SER A 275 18.86 -2.64 -11.41
N VAL A 276 19.09 -2.36 -12.69
CA VAL A 276 20.34 -2.71 -13.39
C VAL A 276 21.53 -1.99 -12.78
N ALA A 277 21.42 -0.67 -12.57
CA ALA A 277 22.52 0.11 -12.01
C ALA A 277 22.88 -0.29 -10.57
N LEU A 278 21.90 -0.66 -9.76
CA LEU A 278 22.16 -1.19 -8.41
C LEU A 278 22.87 -2.55 -8.47
N ALA A 279 22.50 -3.43 -9.39
CA ALA A 279 23.18 -4.71 -9.58
C ALA A 279 24.64 -4.52 -10.03
N GLU A 280 24.91 -3.58 -10.93
CA GLU A 280 26.28 -3.19 -11.35
C GLU A 280 27.12 -2.65 -10.18
N LEU A 281 26.49 -2.03 -9.18
CA LEU A 281 27.12 -1.58 -7.93
C LEU A 281 27.26 -2.70 -6.89
N GLY A 282 26.98 -3.95 -7.22
CA GLY A 282 27.14 -5.11 -6.35
C GLY A 282 25.98 -5.35 -5.36
N PHE A 283 24.80 -4.76 -5.60
CA PHE A 283 23.61 -5.09 -4.82
C PHE A 283 22.87 -6.29 -5.42
N HIS A 284 22.35 -7.15 -4.56
CA HIS A 284 21.33 -8.12 -4.92
C HIS A 284 19.97 -7.41 -4.96
N VAL A 285 19.39 -7.26 -6.13
CA VAL A 285 18.11 -6.57 -6.34
C VAL A 285 17.00 -7.60 -6.54
N THR A 286 15.99 -7.57 -5.68
CA THR A 286 14.79 -8.40 -5.83
C THR A 286 13.94 -7.88 -7.01
N PRO A 287 13.49 -8.74 -7.95
CA PRO A 287 12.60 -8.33 -9.03
C PRO A 287 11.32 -7.69 -8.49
N SER A 288 11.07 -6.44 -8.85
CA SER A 288 9.96 -5.67 -8.29
C SER A 288 8.85 -5.44 -9.30
N GLN A 289 7.61 -5.57 -8.84
CA GLN A 289 6.37 -5.20 -9.53
C GLN A 289 5.71 -3.94 -8.92
N ALA A 290 6.43 -3.24 -7.99
CA ALA A 290 5.96 -2.04 -7.30
C ALA A 290 6.64 -0.76 -7.83
N ASN A 291 6.38 0.40 -7.22
CA ASN A 291 7.10 1.65 -7.50
C ASN A 291 8.33 1.86 -6.60
N PHE A 292 8.95 0.79 -6.19
CA PHE A 292 10.20 0.76 -5.43
C PHE A 292 11.01 -0.49 -5.78
N VAL A 293 12.26 -0.52 -5.38
CA VAL A 293 13.12 -1.70 -5.42
C VAL A 293 13.57 -2.05 -4.01
N TRP A 294 13.77 -3.36 -3.74
CA TRP A 294 14.42 -3.88 -2.56
C TRP A 294 15.78 -4.43 -2.94
N CYS A 295 16.84 -3.98 -2.27
CA CYS A 295 18.19 -4.45 -2.54
C CYS A 295 19.01 -4.68 -1.26
N ARG A 296 19.93 -5.64 -1.33
CA ARG A 296 20.81 -6.05 -0.23
C ARG A 296 22.24 -6.20 -0.71
N ARG A 297 23.17 -6.27 0.22
CA ARG A 297 24.58 -6.68 -0.04
C ARG A 297 24.96 -7.84 0.85
N THR A 298 25.86 -8.69 0.38
CA THR A 298 26.38 -9.83 1.13
C THR A 298 27.84 -9.62 1.57
N ASP A 299 28.53 -8.67 0.94
CA ASP A 299 29.94 -8.37 1.18
C ASP A 299 30.16 -7.34 2.30
N ARG A 300 29.14 -6.53 2.60
CA ARG A 300 29.21 -5.49 3.64
C ARG A 300 27.83 -5.09 4.15
N PRO A 301 27.73 -4.50 5.37
CA PRO A 301 26.50 -3.93 5.88
C PRO A 301 26.00 -2.78 5.02
N VAL A 302 24.64 -2.67 4.86
CA VAL A 302 24.03 -1.56 4.10
C VAL A 302 23.61 -0.39 5.00
N LYS A 303 23.59 -0.57 6.33
CA LYS A 303 23.27 0.52 7.27
C LYS A 303 24.19 1.73 7.14
N PRO A 304 25.54 1.58 7.08
CA PRO A 304 26.43 2.71 6.84
C PRO A 304 26.17 3.44 5.50
N ILE A 305 25.79 2.70 4.45
CA ILE A 305 25.41 3.28 3.14
C ILE A 305 24.15 4.15 3.30
N TYR A 306 23.14 3.64 4.00
CA TYR A 306 21.92 4.40 4.33
C TYR A 306 22.24 5.69 5.10
N GLU A 307 23.05 5.62 6.14
CA GLU A 307 23.41 6.77 6.98
C GLU A 307 24.19 7.82 6.18
N GLU A 308 25.11 7.41 5.32
CA GLU A 308 25.87 8.34 4.47
C GLU A 308 24.98 8.97 3.39
N LEU A 309 24.06 8.22 2.75
CA LEU A 309 23.08 8.79 1.80
C LEU A 309 22.19 9.84 2.49
N LYS A 310 21.75 9.55 3.72
CA LYS A 310 20.98 10.50 4.52
C LYS A 310 21.76 11.79 4.78
N ARG A 311 23.06 11.69 5.15
CA ARG A 311 23.95 12.85 5.33
C ARG A 311 24.08 13.68 4.04
N ARG A 312 24.02 13.03 2.86
CA ARG A 312 24.03 13.67 1.52
C ARG A 312 22.64 14.10 1.05
N LYS A 313 21.66 14.17 1.96
CA LYS A 313 20.28 14.58 1.69
C LYS A 313 19.53 13.68 0.71
N ILE A 314 19.81 12.38 0.73
CA ILE A 314 19.08 11.37 -0.03
C ILE A 314 18.42 10.42 0.96
N LEU A 315 17.09 10.47 1.04
CA LEU A 315 16.29 9.65 1.93
C LEU A 315 15.83 8.38 1.22
N ILE A 316 16.30 7.24 1.69
CA ILE A 316 15.82 5.91 1.34
C ILE A 316 15.32 5.19 2.60
N ARG A 317 14.82 3.98 2.51
CA ARG A 317 14.36 3.24 3.69
C ARG A 317 15.31 2.09 4.00
N TYR A 318 15.97 2.15 5.15
CA TYR A 318 16.69 1.02 5.74
C TYR A 318 15.72 0.14 6.51
N MET A 319 15.84 -1.17 6.35
CA MET A 319 15.09 -2.18 7.10
C MET A 319 16.01 -3.35 7.44
N ASN A 320 15.76 -3.98 8.58
CA ASN A 320 16.45 -5.19 9.00
C ASN A 320 15.41 -6.19 9.53
N TYR A 321 15.41 -7.38 8.96
CA TYR A 321 14.47 -8.46 9.30
C TYR A 321 15.26 -9.69 9.77
N PRO A 322 14.86 -10.34 10.89
CA PRO A 322 15.62 -11.45 11.46
C PRO A 322 15.99 -12.53 10.45
N ASP A 323 15.04 -12.94 9.60
CA ASP A 323 15.21 -14.06 8.66
C ASP A 323 15.73 -13.65 7.27
N TYR A 324 15.72 -12.33 6.96
CA TYR A 324 16.06 -11.81 5.63
C TYR A 324 17.28 -10.89 5.65
N GLY A 325 17.79 -10.56 6.86
CA GLY A 325 18.86 -9.60 7.04
C GLY A 325 18.46 -8.17 6.73
N GLU A 326 19.46 -7.33 6.61
CA GLU A 326 19.28 -5.91 6.33
C GLU A 326 19.20 -5.62 4.83
N GLY A 327 18.49 -4.56 4.48
CA GLY A 327 18.37 -4.11 3.11
C GLY A 327 17.85 -2.68 2.99
N LEU A 328 17.88 -2.21 1.77
CA LEU A 328 17.43 -0.87 1.38
C LEU A 328 16.20 -1.00 0.48
N ARG A 329 15.11 -0.33 0.88
CA ARG A 329 13.97 -0.12 -0.02
C ARG A 329 14.07 1.30 -0.59
N ILE A 330 14.15 1.40 -1.90
CA ILE A 330 14.37 2.64 -2.64
C ILE A 330 13.15 2.89 -3.53
N SER A 331 12.41 3.96 -3.27
CA SER A 331 11.31 4.39 -4.14
C SER A 331 11.85 4.79 -5.51
N VAL A 332 11.06 4.55 -6.55
CA VAL A 332 11.41 4.99 -7.90
C VAL A 332 11.09 6.47 -8.02
N GLY A 333 12.14 7.27 -8.11
CA GLY A 333 12.06 8.72 -8.34
C GLY A 333 11.96 9.10 -9.82
N THR A 334 12.05 10.39 -10.10
CA THR A 334 12.29 10.91 -11.45
C THR A 334 13.66 10.44 -11.96
N PRO A 335 13.93 10.46 -13.28
CA PRO A 335 15.26 10.16 -13.80
C PRO A 335 16.39 10.96 -13.13
N ALA A 336 16.20 12.26 -12.90
CA ALA A 336 17.18 13.11 -12.26
C ALA A 336 17.46 12.74 -10.79
N GLU A 337 16.43 12.39 -10.03
CA GLU A 337 16.58 11.92 -8.65
C GLU A 337 17.31 10.57 -8.59
N VAL A 338 17.01 9.66 -9.51
CA VAL A 338 17.71 8.37 -9.62
C VAL A 338 19.17 8.56 -10.03
N GLU A 339 19.46 9.44 -10.97
CA GLU A 339 20.84 9.78 -11.35
C GLU A 339 21.63 10.36 -10.18
N ARG A 340 21.03 11.28 -9.39
CA ARG A 340 21.66 11.80 -8.18
C ARG A 340 21.94 10.69 -7.17
N LEU A 341 20.97 9.82 -6.89
CA LEU A 341 21.16 8.66 -6.01
C LEU A 341 22.32 7.77 -6.48
N LEU A 342 22.34 7.39 -7.76
CA LEU A 342 23.35 6.48 -8.30
C LEU A 342 24.76 7.10 -8.30
N ARG A 343 24.87 8.40 -8.56
CA ARG A 343 26.15 9.13 -8.45
C ARG A 343 26.68 9.09 -7.03
N GLU A 344 25.83 9.37 -6.04
CA GLU A 344 26.23 9.35 -4.63
C GLU A 344 26.54 7.92 -4.14
N LEU A 345 25.77 6.92 -4.58
CA LEU A 345 26.06 5.51 -4.27
C LEU A 345 27.42 5.08 -4.80
N LYS A 346 27.78 5.43 -6.03
CA LYS A 346 29.10 5.13 -6.63
C LYS A 346 30.28 5.69 -5.82
N ALA A 347 30.06 6.78 -5.12
CA ALA A 347 31.10 7.41 -4.27
C ALA A 347 31.17 6.80 -2.85
N ILE A 348 30.21 5.93 -2.48
CA ILE A 348 30.12 5.32 -1.14
C ILE A 348 30.53 3.84 -1.17
N VAL A 349 30.21 3.12 -2.26
CA VAL A 349 30.38 1.64 -2.36
C VAL A 349 31.66 1.22 -3.12
#